data_57690734e5be8a977236cd3e238edc87
#
_entry.id   57690734e5be8a977236cd3e238edc87
#
_cell.length_a   1.000
_cell.length_b   1.000
_cell.length_c   1.000
_cell.angle_alpha   90.00
_cell.angle_beta   90.00
_cell.angle_gamma   90.00
#
_symmetry.space_group_name_H-M   'P 1'
#
loop_
_entity.id
_entity.type
_entity.pdbx_description
1 polymer ?
#
loop_
_entity_poly.entity_id
_entity_poly.type
_entity_poly.pdbx_seq_one_letter_code
_entity_poly.pdbx_strand_id
1 'polypeptide(L)'
;MSNYTVVKYSSEHYDEWQDFVRMSVNGTLFHEQKFLSYHDEGKFEDCSLMLYCKDELIAVLPAAVLQRGDRKVLKSHPGTSYGGLVFGTIPKLKAVIDCINAVEEYARNNNISRFEFRQAPKIFLSTPIDQIDFALVQLGYEREDQELSTCYPLIEYRDIPIEDMVKLFENDGRNKVRKNVRKAIRAGLEFRELDNSEIDKYYEILLDNLVRHEAKPAHSLADIKKLKELYPERVRLYGVFVAGNMAAGYLIFNINSNGWHVFYGSMDYKYQVERPTTFGLFMLLKTLADEGYEYLNMGISTEDGGRVVNWGLLDFKESFNGTGIIRTYWSKNL
;
A
#
# COMPACT_ATOMS: atom_id res chain seq x y z
N MET A 1 -13.57 -19.19 -29.50
CA MET A 1 -14.27 -18.30 -28.56
C MET A 1 -13.59 -18.45 -27.22
N SER A 2 -13.31 -17.35 -26.54
CA SER A 2 -12.73 -17.36 -25.19
C SER A 2 -13.71 -18.08 -24.25
N ASN A 3 -13.21 -19.02 -23.43
CA ASN A 3 -14.02 -19.68 -22.42
C ASN A 3 -14.22 -18.77 -21.18
N TYR A 4 -13.83 -17.50 -21.29
CA TYR A 4 -13.85 -16.53 -20.21
C TYR A 4 -14.97 -15.51 -20.42
N THR A 5 -15.76 -15.30 -19.37
CA THR A 5 -16.82 -14.29 -19.32
C THR A 5 -16.40 -13.19 -18.37
N VAL A 6 -16.54 -11.93 -18.79
CA VAL A 6 -16.29 -10.75 -17.96
C VAL A 6 -17.62 -10.17 -17.54
N VAL A 7 -17.84 -10.06 -16.22
CA VAL A 7 -19.02 -9.47 -15.60
C VAL A 7 -18.60 -8.20 -14.88
N LYS A 8 -19.30 -7.10 -15.11
CA LYS A 8 -19.11 -5.89 -14.31
C LYS A 8 -19.65 -6.13 -12.90
N TYR A 9 -18.86 -5.78 -11.89
CA TYR A 9 -19.27 -5.85 -10.50
C TYR A 9 -20.55 -5.02 -10.25
N SER A 10 -21.42 -5.55 -9.41
CA SER A 10 -22.55 -4.86 -8.81
C SER A 10 -22.66 -5.24 -7.33
N SER A 11 -23.48 -4.53 -6.55
CA SER A 11 -23.68 -4.81 -5.13
C SER A 11 -24.18 -6.24 -4.84
N GLU A 12 -24.83 -6.89 -5.80
CA GLU A 12 -25.28 -8.28 -5.70
C GLU A 12 -24.10 -9.27 -5.60
N HIS A 13 -22.93 -8.89 -6.11
CA HIS A 13 -21.71 -9.71 -6.08
C HIS A 13 -20.81 -9.39 -4.87
N TYR A 14 -21.28 -8.57 -3.91
CA TYR A 14 -20.43 -8.08 -2.82
C TYR A 14 -19.79 -9.20 -2.01
N ASP A 15 -20.57 -10.16 -1.54
CA ASP A 15 -20.09 -11.25 -0.71
C ASP A 15 -19.14 -12.17 -1.48
N GLU A 16 -19.48 -12.51 -2.73
CA GLU A 16 -18.64 -13.34 -3.62
C GLU A 16 -17.27 -12.66 -3.86
N TRP A 17 -17.26 -11.34 -4.14
CA TRP A 17 -16.04 -10.57 -4.32
C TRP A 17 -15.18 -10.55 -3.05
N GLN A 18 -15.78 -10.22 -1.91
CA GLN A 18 -15.05 -10.11 -0.64
C GLN A 18 -14.43 -11.45 -0.22
N ASP A 19 -15.18 -12.53 -0.35
CA ASP A 19 -14.71 -13.87 -0.05
C ASP A 19 -13.60 -14.30 -1.00
N PHE A 20 -13.75 -14.01 -2.30
CA PHE A 20 -12.73 -14.30 -3.29
C PHE A 20 -11.41 -13.58 -2.99
N VAL A 21 -11.45 -12.27 -2.74
CA VAL A 21 -10.25 -11.48 -2.42
C VAL A 21 -9.56 -11.99 -1.15
N ARG A 22 -10.35 -12.31 -0.12
CA ARG A 22 -9.82 -12.81 1.17
C ARG A 22 -9.08 -14.14 1.03
N MET A 23 -9.58 -15.04 0.18
CA MET A 23 -9.00 -16.38 -0.03
C MET A 23 -7.97 -16.45 -1.15
N SER A 24 -7.76 -15.36 -1.86
CA SER A 24 -6.89 -15.29 -3.03
C SER A 24 -5.41 -15.33 -2.69
N VAL A 25 -4.57 -15.70 -3.67
CA VAL A 25 -3.11 -15.79 -3.51
C VAL A 25 -2.39 -14.44 -3.58
N ASN A 26 -3.05 -13.40 -4.10
CA ASN A 26 -2.47 -12.06 -4.28
C ASN A 26 -3.43 -10.93 -3.93
N GLY A 27 -4.52 -11.23 -3.24
CA GLY A 27 -5.45 -10.23 -2.73
C GLY A 27 -4.86 -9.39 -1.60
N THR A 28 -5.31 -8.15 -1.53
CA THR A 28 -4.91 -7.20 -0.50
C THR A 28 -6.11 -6.37 -0.07
N LEU A 29 -5.97 -5.63 1.03
CA LEU A 29 -6.97 -4.65 1.49
C LEU A 29 -7.47 -3.74 0.35
N PHE A 30 -6.58 -3.30 -0.53
CA PHE A 30 -6.92 -2.38 -1.62
C PHE A 30 -7.73 -3.01 -2.76
N HIS A 31 -7.91 -4.33 -2.77
CA HIS A 31 -8.77 -5.03 -3.72
C HIS A 31 -10.19 -5.27 -3.19
N GLU A 32 -10.44 -4.98 -1.91
CA GLU A 32 -11.73 -5.20 -1.29
C GLU A 32 -12.74 -4.10 -1.65
N GLN A 33 -13.94 -4.45 -2.08
CA GLN A 33 -15.03 -3.49 -2.33
C GLN A 33 -15.39 -2.71 -1.05
N LYS A 34 -15.28 -3.36 0.10
CA LYS A 34 -15.42 -2.69 1.40
C LYS A 34 -14.42 -1.55 1.58
N PHE A 35 -13.16 -1.72 1.11
CA PHE A 35 -12.18 -0.63 1.14
C PHE A 35 -12.57 0.48 0.15
N LEU A 36 -12.93 0.12 -1.06
CA LEU A 36 -13.31 1.11 -2.09
C LEU A 36 -14.53 1.96 -1.68
N SER A 37 -15.40 1.41 -0.82
CA SER A 37 -16.60 2.11 -0.32
C SER A 37 -16.33 3.27 0.65
N TYR A 38 -15.06 3.50 1.08
CA TYR A 38 -14.78 4.69 1.89
C TYR A 38 -14.82 5.98 1.06
N HIS A 39 -14.58 5.89 -0.23
CA HIS A 39 -14.68 7.03 -1.12
C HIS A 39 -16.11 7.57 -1.19
N ASP A 40 -16.23 8.86 -1.43
CA ASP A 40 -17.53 9.48 -1.64
C ASP A 40 -18.21 8.87 -2.88
N GLU A 41 -19.51 8.72 -2.81
CA GLU A 41 -20.33 8.23 -3.92
C GLU A 41 -20.12 9.09 -5.16
N GLY A 42 -19.88 8.44 -6.30
CA GLY A 42 -19.64 9.12 -7.58
C GLY A 42 -18.22 9.68 -7.76
N LYS A 43 -17.32 9.55 -6.78
CA LYS A 43 -15.92 9.98 -6.94
C LYS A 43 -15.19 9.27 -8.10
N PHE A 44 -15.51 8.01 -8.33
CA PHE A 44 -15.00 7.21 -9.44
C PHE A 44 -16.16 6.55 -10.19
N GLU A 45 -16.07 6.50 -11.51
CA GLU A 45 -16.94 5.65 -12.33
C GLU A 45 -16.46 4.20 -12.19
N ASP A 46 -17.03 3.46 -11.22
CA ASP A 46 -16.62 2.08 -10.96
C ASP A 46 -16.82 1.20 -12.20
N CYS A 47 -15.79 0.46 -12.50
CA CYS A 47 -15.74 -0.53 -13.57
C CYS A 47 -14.95 -1.76 -13.09
N SER A 48 -15.17 -2.14 -11.84
CA SER A 48 -14.60 -3.37 -11.30
C SER A 48 -15.15 -4.58 -12.04
N LEU A 49 -14.28 -5.54 -12.36
CA LEU A 49 -14.61 -6.66 -13.22
C LEU A 49 -14.39 -7.99 -12.52
N MET A 50 -15.27 -8.93 -12.75
CA MET A 50 -15.22 -10.32 -12.33
C MET A 50 -15.01 -11.21 -13.55
N LEU A 51 -14.04 -12.11 -13.52
CA LEU A 51 -13.67 -12.96 -14.64
C LEU A 51 -13.98 -14.41 -14.30
N TYR A 52 -14.92 -14.97 -15.03
CA TYR A 52 -15.35 -16.36 -14.89
C TYR A 52 -14.78 -17.23 -16.00
N CYS A 53 -14.34 -18.43 -15.64
CA CYS A 53 -14.07 -19.50 -16.61
C CYS A 53 -15.17 -20.54 -16.48
N LYS A 54 -16.03 -20.63 -17.47
CA LYS A 54 -17.34 -21.32 -17.37
C LYS A 54 -18.15 -20.62 -16.25
N ASP A 55 -18.44 -21.33 -15.17
CA ASP A 55 -19.24 -20.82 -14.04
C ASP A 55 -18.37 -20.56 -12.78
N GLU A 56 -17.05 -20.72 -12.87
CA GLU A 56 -16.12 -20.52 -11.75
C GLU A 56 -15.49 -19.13 -11.82
N LEU A 57 -15.58 -18.36 -10.74
CA LEU A 57 -14.87 -17.10 -10.59
C LEU A 57 -13.38 -17.37 -10.39
N ILE A 58 -12.54 -16.91 -11.33
CA ILE A 58 -11.11 -17.20 -11.34
C ILE A 58 -10.25 -15.96 -11.07
N ALA A 59 -10.75 -14.78 -11.40
CA ALA A 59 -10.04 -13.53 -11.12
C ALA A 59 -11.00 -12.37 -10.92
N VAL A 60 -10.56 -11.37 -10.18
CA VAL A 60 -11.22 -10.07 -10.08
C VAL A 60 -10.25 -8.93 -10.37
N LEU A 61 -10.76 -7.81 -10.85
CA LEU A 61 -10.01 -6.60 -11.18
C LEU A 61 -10.75 -5.39 -10.61
N PRO A 62 -10.33 -4.82 -9.47
CA PRO A 62 -10.85 -3.53 -9.05
C PRO A 62 -10.39 -2.47 -10.04
N ALA A 63 -11.33 -1.75 -10.64
CA ALA A 63 -11.03 -0.77 -11.67
C ALA A 63 -12.06 0.35 -11.71
N ALA A 64 -11.67 1.47 -12.29
CA ALA A 64 -12.57 2.56 -12.61
C ALA A 64 -12.26 3.13 -14.00
N VAL A 65 -13.26 3.74 -14.62
CA VAL A 65 -13.09 4.47 -15.88
C VAL A 65 -12.76 5.92 -15.55
N LEU A 66 -11.69 6.42 -16.16
CA LEU A 66 -11.30 7.82 -16.10
C LEU A 66 -11.49 8.48 -17.48
N GLN A 67 -12.04 9.68 -17.48
CA GLN A 67 -12.08 10.50 -18.69
C GLN A 67 -10.82 11.35 -18.76
N ARG A 68 -10.02 11.21 -19.84
CA ARG A 68 -8.82 12.02 -20.11
C ARG A 68 -8.93 12.66 -21.50
N GLY A 69 -9.42 13.89 -21.55
CA GLY A 69 -9.81 14.52 -22.82
C GLY A 69 -10.91 13.68 -23.48
N ASP A 70 -10.71 13.32 -24.74
CA ASP A 70 -11.65 12.50 -25.51
C ASP A 70 -11.49 10.98 -25.30
N ARG A 71 -10.57 10.56 -24.42
CA ARG A 71 -10.25 9.16 -24.19
C ARG A 71 -10.79 8.64 -22.87
N LYS A 72 -11.38 7.45 -22.91
CA LYS A 72 -11.69 6.66 -21.71
C LYS A 72 -10.53 5.73 -21.40
N VAL A 73 -10.15 5.72 -20.12
CA VAL A 73 -9.04 4.90 -19.60
C VAL A 73 -9.59 3.98 -18.51
N LEU A 74 -9.42 2.67 -18.64
CA LEU A 74 -9.63 1.73 -17.55
C LEU A 74 -8.40 1.73 -16.66
N LYS A 75 -8.55 2.07 -15.39
CA LYS A 75 -7.45 2.10 -14.43
C LYS A 75 -7.73 1.21 -13.23
N SER A 76 -6.79 0.34 -12.89
CA SER A 76 -6.89 -0.56 -11.75
C SER A 76 -6.12 -0.02 -10.55
N HIS A 77 -6.68 0.46 -9.52
CA HIS A 77 -7.83 1.33 -9.25
C HIS A 77 -7.32 2.72 -8.88
N PRO A 78 -7.88 3.84 -9.34
CA PRO A 78 -7.32 5.19 -9.09
C PRO A 78 -7.40 5.63 -7.62
N GLY A 79 -8.28 5.04 -6.83
CA GLY A 79 -8.48 5.36 -5.41
C GLY A 79 -7.65 4.52 -4.44
N THR A 80 -6.66 3.74 -4.92
CA THR A 80 -5.85 2.85 -4.10
C THR A 80 -4.37 2.98 -4.40
N SER A 81 -3.51 2.54 -3.47
CA SER A 81 -2.06 2.54 -3.69
C SER A 81 -1.63 1.58 -4.80
N TYR A 82 -2.36 0.48 -4.95
CA TYR A 82 -2.21 -0.51 -6.01
C TYR A 82 -3.51 -1.31 -6.16
N GLY A 83 -3.65 -1.98 -7.27
CA GLY A 83 -4.76 -2.83 -7.64
C GLY A 83 -4.25 -4.00 -8.47
N GLY A 84 -4.77 -4.17 -9.67
CA GLY A 84 -4.38 -5.22 -10.61
C GLY A 84 -5.27 -6.44 -10.53
N LEU A 85 -4.93 -7.48 -11.27
CA LEU A 85 -5.67 -8.74 -11.27
C LEU A 85 -5.39 -9.54 -10.00
N VAL A 86 -6.46 -9.98 -9.37
CA VAL A 86 -6.44 -10.89 -8.21
C VAL A 86 -6.89 -12.27 -8.67
N PHE A 87 -6.11 -13.30 -8.34
CA PHE A 87 -6.42 -14.70 -8.69
C PHE A 87 -6.68 -15.52 -7.43
N GLY A 88 -7.70 -16.38 -7.46
CA GLY A 88 -8.05 -17.25 -6.36
C GLY A 88 -6.97 -18.31 -6.04
N THR A 89 -6.25 -18.78 -7.06
CA THR A 89 -5.15 -19.73 -6.96
C THR A 89 -3.97 -19.28 -7.81
N ILE A 90 -2.79 -19.89 -7.65
CA ILE A 90 -1.62 -19.60 -8.50
C ILE A 90 -2.00 -19.84 -9.96
N PRO A 91 -2.06 -18.76 -10.81
CA PRO A 91 -2.56 -18.88 -12.16
C PRO A 91 -1.52 -19.52 -13.09
N LYS A 92 -1.99 -20.33 -14.03
CA LYS A 92 -1.17 -20.70 -15.19
C LYS A 92 -1.00 -19.50 -16.11
N LEU A 93 0.15 -19.34 -16.76
CA LEU A 93 0.41 -18.23 -17.67
C LEU A 93 -0.68 -18.06 -18.74
N LYS A 94 -1.16 -19.16 -19.30
CA LYS A 94 -2.25 -19.11 -20.30
C LYS A 94 -3.53 -18.48 -19.71
N ALA A 95 -3.90 -18.82 -18.50
CA ALA A 95 -5.06 -18.24 -17.85
C ALA A 95 -4.90 -16.73 -17.62
N VAL A 96 -3.70 -16.28 -17.23
CA VAL A 96 -3.41 -14.85 -17.08
C VAL A 96 -3.56 -14.10 -18.41
N ILE A 97 -2.98 -14.64 -19.48
CA ILE A 97 -3.08 -14.07 -20.84
C ILE A 97 -4.54 -14.01 -21.28
N ASP A 98 -5.29 -15.09 -21.10
CA ASP A 98 -6.70 -15.17 -21.49
C ASP A 98 -7.55 -14.15 -20.69
N CYS A 99 -7.29 -13.99 -19.38
CA CYS A 99 -7.96 -12.98 -18.54
C CYS A 99 -7.67 -11.55 -19.02
N ILE A 100 -6.41 -11.22 -19.30
CA ILE A 100 -6.05 -9.87 -19.77
C ILE A 100 -6.71 -9.61 -21.12
N ASN A 101 -6.68 -10.56 -22.05
CA ASN A 101 -7.35 -10.44 -23.36
C ASN A 101 -8.86 -10.23 -23.20
N ALA A 102 -9.52 -10.94 -22.27
CA ALA A 102 -10.95 -10.78 -22.02
C ALA A 102 -11.26 -9.38 -21.45
N VAL A 103 -10.41 -8.84 -20.57
CA VAL A 103 -10.53 -7.45 -20.07
C VAL A 103 -10.33 -6.44 -21.20
N GLU A 104 -9.34 -6.66 -22.11
CA GLU A 104 -9.12 -5.78 -23.25
C GLU A 104 -10.33 -5.80 -24.23
N GLU A 105 -10.90 -6.97 -24.48
CA GLU A 105 -12.10 -7.11 -25.31
C GLU A 105 -13.30 -6.39 -24.67
N TYR A 106 -13.51 -6.58 -23.36
CA TYR A 106 -14.52 -5.83 -22.62
C TYR A 106 -14.30 -4.31 -22.73
N ALA A 107 -13.07 -3.84 -22.55
CA ALA A 107 -12.73 -2.43 -22.64
C ALA A 107 -13.04 -1.85 -24.05
N ARG A 108 -12.63 -2.54 -25.13
CA ARG A 108 -12.93 -2.12 -26.52
C ARG A 108 -14.43 -2.05 -26.78
N ASN A 109 -15.19 -3.03 -26.32
CA ASN A 109 -16.65 -3.08 -26.47
C ASN A 109 -17.37 -1.95 -25.72
N ASN A 110 -16.72 -1.34 -24.71
CA ASN A 110 -17.22 -0.21 -23.95
C ASN A 110 -16.55 1.13 -24.32
N ASN A 111 -15.92 1.22 -25.51
CA ASN A 111 -15.23 2.42 -26.00
C ASN A 111 -14.13 2.93 -25.07
N ILE A 112 -13.46 2.03 -24.35
CA ILE A 112 -12.29 2.33 -23.55
C ILE A 112 -11.05 2.09 -24.42
N SER A 113 -10.21 3.11 -24.57
CA SER A 113 -9.10 3.10 -25.52
C SER A 113 -7.72 2.87 -24.89
N ARG A 114 -7.66 2.78 -23.55
CA ARG A 114 -6.40 2.57 -22.81
C ARG A 114 -6.67 1.78 -21.53
N PHE A 115 -5.75 0.88 -21.20
CA PHE A 115 -5.75 0.18 -19.92
C PHE A 115 -4.47 0.49 -19.14
N GLU A 116 -4.63 0.91 -17.87
CA GLU A 116 -3.55 1.19 -16.93
C GLU A 116 -3.58 0.18 -15.78
N PHE A 117 -2.45 -0.44 -15.54
CA PHE A 117 -2.31 -1.57 -14.64
C PHE A 117 -1.28 -1.26 -13.55
N ARG A 118 -1.66 -1.44 -12.29
CA ARG A 118 -0.76 -1.27 -11.13
C ARG A 118 -0.90 -2.47 -10.21
N GLN A 119 0.07 -3.36 -10.25
CA GLN A 119 0.07 -4.55 -9.40
C GLN A 119 0.46 -4.25 -7.96
N ALA A 120 -0.03 -5.06 -7.02
CA ALA A 120 0.46 -5.09 -5.66
C ALA A 120 1.94 -5.50 -5.64
N PRO A 121 2.77 -4.92 -4.74
CA PRO A 121 4.14 -5.37 -4.56
C PRO A 121 4.24 -6.85 -4.23
N LYS A 122 5.18 -7.57 -4.86
CA LYS A 122 5.34 -9.03 -4.73
C LYS A 122 5.58 -9.50 -3.31
N ILE A 123 6.09 -8.65 -2.45
CA ILE A 123 6.34 -8.92 -1.04
C ILE A 123 5.06 -9.25 -0.25
N PHE A 124 3.90 -8.79 -0.72
CA PHE A 124 2.61 -9.12 -0.10
C PHE A 124 1.98 -10.41 -0.63
N LEU A 125 2.63 -11.07 -1.60
CA LEU A 125 2.14 -12.32 -2.15
C LEU A 125 2.52 -13.50 -1.24
N SER A 126 1.61 -14.44 -1.06
CA SER A 126 1.90 -15.70 -0.34
C SER A 126 2.91 -16.58 -1.08
N THR A 127 3.03 -16.39 -2.39
CA THR A 127 3.99 -17.08 -3.26
C THR A 127 4.37 -16.13 -4.40
N PRO A 128 5.65 -16.09 -4.84
CA PRO A 128 6.06 -15.29 -6.00
C PRO A 128 5.26 -15.66 -7.25
N ILE A 129 4.62 -14.67 -7.86
CA ILE A 129 3.82 -14.82 -9.08
C ILE A 129 4.32 -13.80 -10.11
N ASP A 130 5.16 -14.25 -11.04
CA ASP A 130 5.68 -13.42 -12.13
C ASP A 130 4.86 -13.55 -13.43
N GLN A 131 3.91 -14.47 -13.46
CA GLN A 131 3.08 -14.74 -14.65
C GLN A 131 2.32 -13.50 -15.13
N ILE A 132 1.89 -12.61 -14.21
CA ILE A 132 1.14 -11.40 -14.58
C ILE A 132 2.08 -10.42 -15.28
N ASP A 133 3.24 -10.10 -14.69
CA ASP A 133 4.21 -9.19 -15.29
C ASP A 133 4.70 -9.72 -16.65
N PHE A 134 4.96 -11.02 -16.72
CA PHE A 134 5.39 -11.66 -17.97
C PHE A 134 4.30 -11.60 -19.05
N ALA A 135 3.03 -11.86 -18.69
CA ALA A 135 1.90 -11.77 -19.60
C ALA A 135 1.71 -10.34 -20.13
N LEU A 136 1.85 -9.33 -19.27
CA LEU A 136 1.76 -7.93 -19.67
C LEU A 136 2.81 -7.59 -20.75
N VAL A 137 4.09 -8.02 -20.54
CA VAL A 137 5.14 -7.86 -21.55
C VAL A 137 4.78 -8.57 -22.88
N GLN A 138 4.32 -9.82 -22.80
CA GLN A 138 3.94 -10.60 -23.99
C GLN A 138 2.77 -9.97 -24.75
N LEU A 139 1.86 -9.29 -24.06
CA LEU A 139 0.70 -8.63 -24.64
C LEU A 139 1.00 -7.19 -25.09
N GLY A 140 2.24 -6.74 -25.01
CA GLY A 140 2.68 -5.44 -25.51
C GLY A 140 2.33 -4.27 -24.59
N TYR A 141 2.20 -4.52 -23.28
CA TYR A 141 2.13 -3.43 -22.29
C TYR A 141 3.49 -2.78 -22.12
N GLU A 142 3.48 -1.47 -22.00
CA GLU A 142 4.66 -0.66 -21.72
C GLU A 142 4.76 -0.36 -20.22
N ARG A 143 6.01 -0.33 -19.72
CA ARG A 143 6.30 0.16 -18.37
C ARG A 143 6.32 1.68 -18.42
N GLU A 144 5.28 2.30 -17.89
CA GLU A 144 5.13 3.75 -17.91
C GLU A 144 5.96 4.42 -16.81
N ASP A 145 5.85 3.88 -15.59
CA ASP A 145 6.55 4.37 -14.41
C ASP A 145 7.08 3.21 -13.58
N GLN A 146 8.20 3.45 -12.89
CA GLN A 146 8.78 2.53 -11.91
C GLN A 146 9.17 3.29 -10.66
N GLU A 147 8.47 3.08 -9.57
CA GLU A 147 8.74 3.72 -8.30
C GLU A 147 9.49 2.77 -7.36
N LEU A 148 10.41 3.32 -6.56
CA LEU A 148 11.14 2.56 -5.54
C LEU A 148 10.46 2.73 -4.19
N SER A 149 9.94 1.64 -3.66
CA SER A 149 9.38 1.53 -2.30
C SER A 149 10.37 0.82 -1.39
N THR A 150 10.36 1.14 -0.11
CA THR A 150 11.23 0.49 0.89
C THR A 150 10.44 -0.47 1.74
N CYS A 151 11.02 -1.64 1.98
CA CYS A 151 10.42 -2.69 2.79
C CYS A 151 11.40 -3.22 3.83
N TYR A 152 10.87 -3.64 4.98
CA TYR A 152 11.59 -4.24 6.08
C TYR A 152 11.06 -5.65 6.32
N PRO A 153 11.91 -6.70 6.20
CA PRO A 153 11.64 -8.00 6.76
C PRO A 153 11.62 -7.89 8.29
N LEU A 154 10.56 -8.40 8.93
CA LEU A 154 10.36 -8.24 10.38
C LEU A 154 10.91 -9.40 11.20
N ILE A 155 11.21 -10.53 10.56
CA ILE A 155 11.63 -11.74 11.25
C ILE A 155 12.85 -11.55 12.16
N GLU A 156 13.79 -10.66 11.76
CA GLU A 156 15.00 -10.39 12.53
C GLU A 156 14.75 -9.61 13.82
N TYR A 157 13.59 -8.96 13.95
CA TYR A 157 13.22 -8.12 15.10
C TYR A 157 12.27 -8.83 16.06
N ARG A 158 11.80 -10.03 15.72
CA ARG A 158 10.83 -10.80 16.50
C ARG A 158 11.46 -11.34 17.76
N ASP A 159 10.74 -11.23 18.88
CA ASP A 159 11.09 -11.82 20.19
C ASP A 159 12.47 -11.43 20.74
N ILE A 160 13.12 -10.39 20.22
CA ILE A 160 14.40 -9.90 20.73
C ILE A 160 14.20 -8.66 21.63
N PRO A 161 14.99 -8.52 22.71
CA PRO A 161 14.94 -7.31 23.53
C PRO A 161 15.28 -6.05 22.75
N ILE A 162 14.69 -4.91 23.14
CA ILE A 162 14.93 -3.60 22.51
C ILE A 162 16.43 -3.26 22.47
N GLU A 163 17.18 -3.57 23.54
CA GLU A 163 18.61 -3.33 23.63
C GLU A 163 19.42 -4.11 22.59
N ASP A 164 18.95 -5.29 22.24
CA ASP A 164 19.61 -6.13 21.22
C ASP A 164 19.17 -5.72 19.82
N MET A 165 17.90 -5.40 19.61
CA MET A 165 17.43 -4.85 18.33
C MET A 165 18.17 -3.57 17.95
N VAL A 166 18.44 -2.67 18.91
CA VAL A 166 19.21 -1.44 18.68
C VAL A 166 20.60 -1.74 18.10
N LYS A 167 21.21 -2.89 18.43
CA LYS A 167 22.53 -3.28 17.92
C LYS A 167 22.53 -3.70 16.46
N LEU A 168 21.39 -4.17 15.93
CA LEU A 168 21.25 -4.58 14.53
C LEU A 168 21.43 -3.40 13.55
N PHE A 169 21.29 -2.16 14.00
CA PHE A 169 21.47 -0.94 13.22
C PHE A 169 22.88 -0.34 13.32
N GLU A 170 23.91 -1.17 13.54
CA GLU A 170 25.30 -0.73 13.66
C GLU A 170 26.07 -0.73 12.32
N ASN A 171 25.49 -1.29 11.27
CA ASN A 171 26.15 -1.52 9.99
C ASN A 171 26.29 -0.22 9.20
N ASP A 172 27.44 0.10 8.70
CA ASP A 172 27.88 1.15 7.77
C ASP A 172 28.72 2.30 8.38
N GLY A 173 29.14 2.19 9.63
CA GLY A 173 30.00 3.19 10.27
C GLY A 173 29.29 4.48 10.71
N ARG A 174 28.02 4.68 10.39
CA ARG A 174 27.28 5.92 10.74
C ARG A 174 26.53 5.84 12.06
N ASN A 175 26.16 4.65 12.54
CA ASN A 175 25.46 4.41 13.83
C ASN A 175 24.31 5.41 14.14
N LYS A 176 23.71 5.99 13.10
CA LYS A 176 22.79 7.12 13.25
C LYS A 176 21.47 6.69 13.91
N VAL A 177 20.90 5.58 13.46
CA VAL A 177 19.65 5.02 14.03
C VAL A 177 19.89 4.66 15.49
N ARG A 178 20.91 3.85 15.79
CA ARG A 178 21.26 3.45 17.14
C ARG A 178 21.43 4.63 18.08
N LYS A 179 22.19 5.67 17.68
CA LYS A 179 22.39 6.88 18.51
C LYS A 179 21.08 7.61 18.78
N ASN A 180 20.25 7.77 17.74
CA ASN A 180 18.97 8.47 17.83
C ASN A 180 17.96 7.71 18.69
N VAL A 181 17.84 6.38 18.50
CA VAL A 181 16.95 5.53 19.33
C VAL A 181 17.38 5.57 20.79
N ARG A 182 18.68 5.41 21.10
CA ARG A 182 19.18 5.51 22.47
C ARG A 182 18.94 6.89 23.08
N LYS A 183 19.05 7.96 22.29
CA LYS A 183 18.73 9.31 22.74
C LYS A 183 17.24 9.43 23.09
N ALA A 184 16.36 8.92 22.22
CA ALA A 184 14.92 8.95 22.41
C ALA A 184 14.51 8.17 23.68
N ILE A 185 15.06 6.96 23.89
CA ILE A 185 14.81 6.15 25.09
C ILE A 185 15.23 6.91 26.37
N ARG A 186 16.43 7.53 26.36
CA ARG A 186 16.90 8.32 27.51
C ARG A 186 16.06 9.57 27.76
N ALA A 187 15.47 10.14 26.71
CA ALA A 187 14.57 11.28 26.82
C ALA A 187 13.16 10.89 27.26
N GLY A 188 12.89 9.59 27.48
CA GLY A 188 11.60 9.07 27.92
C GLY A 188 10.50 9.19 26.88
N LEU A 189 10.82 9.02 25.58
CA LEU A 189 9.80 8.98 24.55
C LEU A 189 8.92 7.74 24.73
N GLU A 190 7.63 7.92 24.56
CA GLU A 190 6.62 6.86 24.60
C GLU A 190 6.11 6.57 23.21
N PHE A 191 5.81 5.29 22.91
CA PHE A 191 5.18 4.85 21.67
C PHE A 191 3.97 3.98 21.98
N ARG A 192 2.84 4.30 21.39
CA ARG A 192 1.60 3.52 21.57
C ARG A 192 0.63 3.70 20.41
N GLU A 193 -0.35 2.81 20.30
CA GLU A 193 -1.49 3.00 19.44
C GLU A 193 -2.35 4.19 19.94
N LEU A 194 -2.94 4.94 19.00
CA LEU A 194 -3.77 6.09 19.31
C LEU A 194 -5.24 5.68 19.48
N ASP A 195 -5.89 6.32 20.44
CA ASP A 195 -7.33 6.27 20.58
C ASP A 195 -8.04 7.11 19.49
N ASN A 196 -9.31 6.82 19.23
CA ASN A 196 -10.09 7.55 18.25
C ASN A 196 -10.19 9.06 18.56
N SER A 197 -10.12 9.46 19.83
CA SER A 197 -10.11 10.87 20.26
C SER A 197 -8.83 11.62 19.88
N GLU A 198 -7.76 10.91 19.57
CA GLU A 198 -6.46 11.48 19.24
C GLU A 198 -6.22 11.62 17.72
N ILE A 199 -7.13 11.08 16.89
CA ILE A 199 -7.02 11.13 15.43
C ILE A 199 -6.99 12.58 14.92
N ASP A 200 -7.78 13.47 15.52
CA ASP A 200 -7.80 14.89 15.15
C ASP A 200 -6.43 15.54 15.38
N LYS A 201 -5.81 15.26 16.53
CA LYS A 201 -4.46 15.77 16.84
C LYS A 201 -3.39 15.22 15.90
N TYR A 202 -3.46 13.94 15.59
CA TYR A 202 -2.59 13.32 14.59
C TYR A 202 -2.73 13.99 13.23
N TYR A 203 -3.98 14.26 12.81
CA TYR A 203 -4.26 14.87 11.50
C TYR A 203 -3.74 16.31 11.40
N GLU A 204 -3.80 17.10 12.49
CA GLU A 204 -3.16 18.41 12.55
C GLU A 204 -1.64 18.33 12.27
N ILE A 205 -0.95 17.37 12.94
CA ILE A 205 0.48 17.15 12.73
C ILE A 205 0.77 16.70 11.29
N LEU A 206 -0.08 15.84 10.72
CA LEU A 206 0.04 15.40 9.33
C LEU A 206 -0.08 16.57 8.36
N LEU A 207 -1.08 17.45 8.54
CA LEU A 207 -1.27 18.62 7.67
C LEU A 207 -0.07 19.56 7.74
N ASP A 208 0.41 19.88 8.95
CA ASP A 208 1.57 20.75 9.15
C ASP A 208 2.83 20.17 8.46
N ASN A 209 3.00 18.86 8.56
CA ASN A 209 4.11 18.15 7.92
C ASN A 209 4.00 18.22 6.39
N LEU A 210 2.82 17.94 5.82
CA LEU A 210 2.61 17.95 4.37
C LEU A 210 2.74 19.36 3.76
N VAL A 211 2.24 20.38 4.43
CA VAL A 211 2.40 21.79 3.99
C VAL A 211 3.87 22.15 3.83
N ARG A 212 4.76 21.71 4.73
CA ARG A 212 6.22 21.94 4.64
C ARG A 212 6.87 21.26 3.43
N HIS A 213 6.23 20.24 2.89
CA HIS A 213 6.67 19.50 1.71
C HIS A 213 5.85 19.85 0.46
N GLU A 214 5.09 20.95 0.49
CA GLU A 214 4.23 21.40 -0.61
C GLU A 214 3.26 20.33 -1.11
N ALA A 215 2.87 19.40 -0.22
CA ALA A 215 2.02 18.25 -0.50
C ALA A 215 0.63 18.41 0.14
N LYS A 216 -0.33 17.64 -0.38
CA LYS A 216 -1.67 17.51 0.20
C LYS A 216 -1.94 16.07 0.58
N PRO A 217 -2.69 15.81 1.66
CA PRO A 217 -3.08 14.46 2.02
C PRO A 217 -4.02 13.88 0.96
N ALA A 218 -3.85 12.61 0.65
CA ALA A 218 -4.79 11.86 -0.19
C ALA A 218 -6.11 11.55 0.52
N HIS A 219 -6.11 11.57 1.86
CA HIS A 219 -7.25 11.33 2.73
C HIS A 219 -7.58 12.59 3.53
N SER A 220 -8.86 12.94 3.59
CA SER A 220 -9.37 13.89 4.58
C SER A 220 -9.40 13.26 5.97
N LEU A 221 -9.59 14.08 7.01
CA LEU A 221 -9.82 13.58 8.36
C LEU A 221 -11.03 12.64 8.44
N ALA A 222 -12.10 12.98 7.71
CA ALA A 222 -13.30 12.15 7.61
C ALA A 222 -13.01 10.79 6.97
N ASP A 223 -12.18 10.75 5.93
CA ASP A 223 -11.76 9.49 5.28
C ASP A 223 -10.99 8.60 6.25
N ILE A 224 -10.06 9.16 7.04
CA ILE A 224 -9.29 8.39 8.03
C ILE A 224 -10.20 7.81 9.11
N LYS A 225 -11.13 8.62 9.63
CA LYS A 225 -12.11 8.17 10.62
C LYS A 225 -13.00 7.05 10.06
N LYS A 226 -13.52 7.23 8.84
CA LYS A 226 -14.33 6.22 8.15
C LYS A 226 -13.56 4.92 7.89
N LEU A 227 -12.29 5.01 7.46
CA LEU A 227 -11.43 3.85 7.27
C LEU A 227 -11.15 3.11 8.59
N LYS A 228 -10.91 3.83 9.69
CA LYS A 228 -10.72 3.23 11.02
C LYS A 228 -12.00 2.55 11.51
N GLU A 229 -13.17 3.11 11.23
CA GLU A 229 -14.48 2.51 11.54
C GLU A 229 -14.73 1.24 10.71
N LEU A 230 -14.47 1.28 9.40
CA LEU A 230 -14.62 0.13 8.50
C LEU A 230 -13.66 -1.01 8.85
N TYR A 231 -12.45 -0.68 9.29
CA TYR A 231 -11.37 -1.62 9.53
C TYR A 231 -10.63 -1.35 10.86
N PRO A 232 -11.30 -1.50 12.02
CA PRO A 232 -10.74 -1.11 13.31
C PRO A 232 -9.41 -1.80 13.64
N GLU A 233 -9.20 -3.04 13.16
CA GLU A 233 -7.98 -3.81 13.39
C GLU A 233 -6.94 -3.71 12.27
N ARG A 234 -7.35 -3.30 11.07
CA ARG A 234 -6.48 -3.23 9.88
C ARG A 234 -6.05 -1.82 9.51
N VAL A 235 -6.65 -0.80 10.11
CA VAL A 235 -6.27 0.60 9.98
C VAL A 235 -5.87 1.06 11.37
N ARG A 236 -4.56 1.20 11.63
CA ARG A 236 -4.04 1.60 12.94
C ARG A 236 -3.29 2.91 12.86
N LEU A 237 -3.39 3.67 13.93
CA LEU A 237 -2.62 4.89 14.12
C LEU A 237 -1.73 4.73 15.35
N TYR A 238 -0.46 5.06 15.19
CA TYR A 238 0.49 5.05 16.30
C TYR A 238 1.03 6.45 16.55
N GLY A 239 1.24 6.79 17.81
CA GLY A 239 1.82 8.05 18.24
C GLY A 239 3.14 7.86 18.98
N VAL A 240 4.01 8.85 18.82
CA VAL A 240 5.21 9.03 19.64
C VAL A 240 4.99 10.27 20.50
N PHE A 241 5.24 10.15 21.79
CA PHE A 241 5.00 11.22 22.75
C PHE A 241 6.28 11.67 23.44
N VAL A 242 6.40 12.98 23.63
CA VAL A 242 7.45 13.64 24.41
C VAL A 242 6.76 14.40 25.55
N ALA A 243 7.03 14.00 26.79
CA ALA A 243 6.41 14.60 27.99
C ALA A 243 4.87 14.72 27.84
N GLY A 244 4.22 13.66 27.37
CA GLY A 244 2.76 13.57 27.18
C GLY A 244 2.22 14.28 25.94
N ASN A 245 3.05 14.97 25.15
CA ASN A 245 2.62 15.63 23.92
C ASN A 245 2.95 14.78 22.70
N MET A 246 2.00 14.62 21.77
CA MET A 246 2.25 13.90 20.52
C MET A 246 3.29 14.63 19.66
N ALA A 247 4.40 13.96 19.42
CA ALA A 247 5.56 14.48 18.69
C ALA A 247 5.70 13.91 17.27
N ALA A 248 5.16 12.72 17.03
CA ALA A 248 5.09 12.09 15.72
C ALA A 248 3.93 11.10 15.67
N GLY A 249 3.53 10.70 14.47
CA GLY A 249 2.52 9.67 14.30
C GLY A 249 2.63 8.94 12.96
N TYR A 250 2.02 7.76 12.93
CA TYR A 250 1.99 6.85 11.78
C TYR A 250 0.57 6.36 11.54
N LEU A 251 0.09 6.49 10.30
CA LEU A 251 -1.10 5.80 9.82
C LEU A 251 -0.64 4.58 9.03
N ILE A 252 -1.06 3.40 9.44
CA ILE A 252 -0.67 2.15 8.80
C ILE A 252 -1.89 1.31 8.42
N PHE A 253 -1.76 0.59 7.30
CA PHE A 253 -2.78 -0.32 6.80
C PHE A 253 -2.25 -1.76 6.81
N ASN A 254 -3.00 -2.69 7.42
CA ASN A 254 -2.76 -4.11 7.24
C ASN A 254 -3.18 -4.53 5.84
N ILE A 255 -2.22 -4.89 5.03
CA ILE A 255 -2.45 -5.19 3.61
C ILE A 255 -3.08 -6.58 3.45
N ASN A 256 -2.52 -7.56 4.16
CA ASN A 256 -3.01 -8.94 4.24
C ASN A 256 -2.33 -9.63 5.44
N SER A 257 -2.43 -10.96 5.52
CA SER A 257 -1.81 -11.75 6.59
C SER A 257 -0.29 -11.57 6.71
N ASN A 258 0.40 -11.14 5.65
CA ASN A 258 1.86 -11.09 5.62
C ASN A 258 2.42 -9.75 6.11
N GLY A 259 1.68 -8.64 5.96
CA GLY A 259 2.30 -7.38 6.29
C GLY A 259 1.45 -6.13 6.30
N TRP A 260 2.13 -5.06 6.66
CA TRP A 260 1.60 -3.73 6.82
C TRP A 260 2.23 -2.72 5.86
N HIS A 261 1.50 -1.66 5.60
CA HIS A 261 1.95 -0.52 4.80
C HIS A 261 1.81 0.77 5.59
N VAL A 262 2.89 1.51 5.77
CA VAL A 262 2.86 2.87 6.30
C VAL A 262 2.35 3.80 5.21
N PHE A 263 1.18 4.36 5.41
CA PHE A 263 0.60 5.30 4.46
C PHE A 263 1.08 6.73 4.71
N TYR A 264 1.11 7.16 5.99
CA TYR A 264 1.69 8.41 6.40
C TYR A 264 2.56 8.23 7.65
N GLY A 265 3.73 8.86 7.63
CA GLY A 265 4.54 9.14 8.81
C GLY A 265 4.76 10.64 8.89
N SER A 266 4.48 11.25 10.03
CA SER A 266 4.58 12.69 10.23
C SER A 266 5.15 13.03 11.60
N MET A 267 5.72 14.24 11.75
CA MET A 267 6.17 14.73 13.04
C MET A 267 5.84 16.22 13.23
N ASP A 268 5.66 16.60 14.48
CA ASP A 268 5.72 17.99 14.91
C ASP A 268 7.19 18.42 15.00
N TYR A 269 7.60 19.34 14.13
CA TYR A 269 9.00 19.75 13.98
C TYR A 269 9.59 20.41 15.22
N LYS A 270 8.76 20.88 16.16
CA LYS A 270 9.26 21.41 17.44
C LYS A 270 9.98 20.35 18.28
N TYR A 271 9.68 19.05 18.02
CA TYR A 271 10.32 17.91 18.69
C TYR A 271 11.40 17.22 17.81
N GLN A 272 11.86 17.86 16.74
CA GLN A 272 12.84 17.27 15.82
C GLN A 272 14.15 16.85 16.53
N VAL A 273 14.53 17.56 17.58
CA VAL A 273 15.76 17.28 18.35
C VAL A 273 15.66 15.93 19.06
N GLU A 274 14.49 15.54 19.54
CA GLU A 274 14.21 14.29 20.25
C GLU A 274 14.17 13.08 19.32
N ARG A 275 14.12 13.30 18.00
CA ARG A 275 14.11 12.24 16.98
C ARG A 275 12.88 11.32 17.01
N PRO A 276 11.66 11.86 17.15
CA PRO A 276 10.46 11.05 17.35
C PRO A 276 10.16 10.12 16.17
N THR A 277 10.43 10.54 14.91
CA THR A 277 10.22 9.66 13.74
C THR A 277 11.18 8.47 13.72
N THR A 278 12.45 8.67 14.11
CA THR A 278 13.40 7.55 14.21
C THR A 278 12.98 6.54 15.28
N PHE A 279 12.56 7.04 16.45
CA PHE A 279 12.07 6.19 17.54
C PHE A 279 10.76 5.49 17.16
N GLY A 280 9.83 6.20 16.55
CA GLY A 280 8.54 5.64 16.13
C GLY A 280 8.68 4.53 15.11
N LEU A 281 9.52 4.71 14.07
CA LEU A 281 9.78 3.64 13.09
C LEU A 281 10.44 2.42 13.76
N PHE A 282 11.42 2.64 14.63
CA PHE A 282 12.07 1.57 15.39
C PHE A 282 11.04 0.76 16.21
N MET A 283 10.18 1.44 16.97
CA MET A 283 9.14 0.80 17.77
C MET A 283 8.07 0.13 16.92
N LEU A 284 7.70 0.73 15.77
CA LEU A 284 6.75 0.13 14.85
C LEU A 284 7.26 -1.19 14.27
N LEU A 285 8.55 -1.23 13.85
CA LEU A 285 9.19 -2.47 13.40
C LEU A 285 9.14 -3.54 14.48
N LYS A 286 9.48 -3.18 15.73
CA LYS A 286 9.43 -4.11 16.87
C LYS A 286 8.03 -4.62 17.17
N THR A 287 7.06 -3.72 17.25
CA THR A 287 5.66 -4.06 17.56
C THR A 287 5.09 -5.03 16.54
N LEU A 288 5.23 -4.73 15.25
CA LEU A 288 4.69 -5.59 14.19
C LEU A 288 5.44 -6.93 14.06
N ALA A 289 6.74 -6.95 14.36
CA ALA A 289 7.52 -8.18 14.43
C ALA A 289 7.02 -9.11 15.53
N ASP A 290 6.79 -8.57 16.74
CA ASP A 290 6.30 -9.33 17.90
C ASP A 290 4.84 -9.81 17.69
N GLU A 291 4.05 -9.08 16.91
CA GLU A 291 2.71 -9.52 16.48
C GLU A 291 2.75 -10.63 15.43
N GLY A 292 3.93 -10.99 14.90
CA GLY A 292 4.12 -12.12 13.99
C GLY A 292 4.05 -11.79 12.51
N TYR A 293 3.98 -10.52 12.13
CA TYR A 293 3.98 -10.12 10.72
C TYR A 293 5.36 -10.30 10.07
N GLU A 294 5.35 -10.49 8.75
CA GLU A 294 6.58 -10.77 7.98
C GLU A 294 7.24 -9.50 7.45
N TYR A 295 6.41 -8.49 7.08
CA TYR A 295 6.91 -7.30 6.37
C TYR A 295 6.22 -6.01 6.80
N LEU A 296 7.01 -4.93 6.84
CA LEU A 296 6.52 -3.55 6.86
C LEU A 296 7.00 -2.82 5.60
N ASN A 297 6.06 -2.33 4.80
CA ASN A 297 6.36 -1.47 3.65
C ASN A 297 6.20 0.01 4.03
N MET A 298 7.23 0.80 3.78
CA MET A 298 7.25 2.25 4.08
C MET A 298 6.86 3.13 2.89
N GLY A 299 6.33 2.55 1.82
CA GLY A 299 5.99 3.31 0.63
C GLY A 299 7.19 3.82 -0.16
N ILE A 300 6.91 4.59 -1.20
CA ILE A 300 7.89 5.06 -2.17
C ILE A 300 8.81 6.14 -1.59
N SER A 301 10.01 6.24 -2.19
CA SER A 301 10.97 7.32 -1.97
C SER A 301 11.32 8.01 -3.29
N THR A 302 10.38 8.01 -4.22
CA THR A 302 10.51 8.59 -5.56
C THR A 302 9.33 9.49 -5.88
N GLU A 303 9.54 10.42 -6.77
CA GLU A 303 8.58 11.40 -7.29
C GLU A 303 8.55 11.31 -8.82
N ASP A 304 7.59 11.98 -9.46
CA ASP A 304 7.44 12.02 -10.92
C ASP A 304 7.53 10.62 -11.57
N GLY A 305 6.72 9.68 -11.08
CA GLY A 305 6.67 8.31 -11.62
C GLY A 305 7.99 7.53 -11.48
N GLY A 306 8.82 7.91 -10.51
CA GLY A 306 10.11 7.27 -10.24
C GLY A 306 11.32 7.95 -10.91
N ARG A 307 11.12 9.04 -11.64
CA ARG A 307 12.19 9.77 -12.33
C ARG A 307 13.06 10.60 -11.38
N VAL A 308 12.51 11.02 -10.26
CA VAL A 308 13.19 11.80 -9.23
C VAL A 308 13.28 11.00 -7.95
N VAL A 309 14.48 10.90 -7.37
CA VAL A 309 14.71 10.22 -6.09
C VAL A 309 14.73 11.26 -4.97
N ASN A 310 13.88 11.07 -3.96
CA ASN A 310 13.94 11.81 -2.71
C ASN A 310 15.03 11.17 -1.81
N TRP A 311 16.28 11.58 -2.02
CA TRP A 311 17.45 11.02 -1.34
C TRP A 311 17.37 11.11 0.18
N GLY A 312 16.85 12.22 0.71
CA GLY A 312 16.72 12.37 2.16
C GLY A 312 15.75 11.36 2.79
N LEU A 313 14.64 11.09 2.11
CA LEU A 313 13.66 10.08 2.53
C LEU A 313 14.20 8.66 2.33
N LEU A 314 14.89 8.41 1.21
CA LEU A 314 15.51 7.12 0.92
C LEU A 314 16.59 6.78 1.93
N ASP A 315 17.54 7.70 2.19
CA ASP A 315 18.59 7.55 3.20
C ASP A 315 18.01 7.26 4.60
N PHE A 316 16.92 7.94 4.96
CA PHE A 316 16.23 7.68 6.22
C PHE A 316 15.72 6.24 6.29
N LYS A 317 15.04 5.76 5.25
CA LYS A 317 14.48 4.41 5.20
C LYS A 317 15.58 3.34 5.14
N GLU A 318 16.60 3.53 4.32
CA GLU A 318 17.72 2.59 4.19
C GLU A 318 18.57 2.53 5.47
N SER A 319 18.62 3.60 6.27
CA SER A 319 19.32 3.60 7.57
C SER A 319 18.75 2.58 8.57
N PHE A 320 17.55 2.07 8.33
CA PHE A 320 16.92 0.99 9.09
C PHE A 320 17.07 -0.39 8.43
N ASN A 321 18.07 -0.59 7.57
CA ASN A 321 18.29 -1.81 6.79
C ASN A 321 17.12 -2.15 5.84
N GLY A 322 16.40 -1.13 5.37
CA GLY A 322 15.31 -1.30 4.42
C GLY A 322 15.81 -1.72 3.04
N THR A 323 15.10 -2.64 2.40
CA THR A 323 15.38 -3.10 1.04
C THR A 323 14.43 -2.44 0.04
N GLY A 324 14.97 -2.11 -1.15
CA GLY A 324 14.16 -1.54 -2.23
C GLY A 324 13.30 -2.59 -2.91
N ILE A 325 12.03 -2.26 -3.14
CA ILE A 325 11.11 -3.03 -3.98
C ILE A 325 10.49 -2.13 -5.05
N ILE A 326 10.40 -2.64 -6.28
CA ILE A 326 9.86 -1.86 -7.39
C ILE A 326 8.34 -1.97 -7.44
N ARG A 327 7.68 -0.82 -7.67
CA ARG A 327 6.29 -0.73 -8.06
C ARG A 327 6.25 -0.33 -9.52
N THR A 328 5.71 -1.19 -10.38
CA THR A 328 5.61 -0.94 -11.82
C THR A 328 4.20 -0.54 -12.22
N TYR A 329 4.12 0.47 -13.06
CA TYR A 329 2.92 0.90 -13.74
C TYR A 329 2.99 0.44 -15.19
N TRP A 330 2.00 -0.31 -15.60
CA TRP A 330 1.86 -0.84 -16.94
C TRP A 330 0.72 -0.14 -17.65
N SER A 331 0.88 0.10 -18.92
CA SER A 331 -0.19 0.66 -19.74
C SER A 331 -0.14 0.13 -21.18
N LYS A 332 -1.31 0.15 -21.82
CA LYS A 332 -1.47 -0.20 -23.22
C LYS A 332 -2.60 0.60 -23.85
N ASN A 333 -2.39 1.13 -25.05
CA ASN A 333 -3.48 1.63 -25.90
C ASN A 333 -4.16 0.42 -26.54
N LEU A 334 -5.50 0.40 -26.53
CA LEU A 334 -6.32 -0.74 -26.94
C LEU A 334 -6.86 -0.61 -28.36
#